data_1ae9bbdc51b11e76e442e5280d305bd3
#
_entry.id   1ae9bbdc51b11e76e442e5280d305bd3
#
_cell.length_a   1.000
_cell.length_b   1.000
_cell.length_c   1.000
_cell.angle_alpha   90.00
_cell.angle_beta   90.00
_cell.angle_gamma   90.00
#
_symmetry.space_group_name_H-M   'P 1'
#
loop_
_entity.id
_entity.type
_entity.pdbx_description
1 polymer ?
#
loop_
_entity_poly.entity_id
_entity_poly.type
_entity_poly.pdbx_seq_one_letter_code
_entity_poly.pdbx_strand_id
1 'polypeptide(L)'
;MDAQTVSKMHRPAGMPFRCNKIGHVALYVKDPFASTKFYTEVMGFSVSDAYDSNMMPGGTVFLRCSADHHGVALLKLPEGQPAHGAFHHMAFEVSTLDEVLRAREHLRKHNVPIHFEGRRRAGCQLAIEFTDPDGHNLEIYWDIDQVGTDGRVRPAEEWKGATSLEAAIADPVVGQDPTVQDRSLLRG
;
A
#
# COMPACT_ATOMS: atom_id res chain seq x y z
N MET A 1 17.81 -23.74 8.73
CA MET A 1 16.32 -23.74 8.70
C MET A 1 15.86 -25.18 8.54
N ASP A 2 14.99 -25.67 9.40
CA ASP A 2 14.37 -26.98 9.24
C ASP A 2 13.14 -26.89 8.33
N ALA A 3 13.26 -27.33 7.08
CA ALA A 3 12.22 -27.27 6.07
C ALA A 3 10.95 -28.07 6.47
N GLN A 4 11.12 -29.19 7.21
CA GLN A 4 9.98 -30.00 7.64
C GLN A 4 9.14 -29.28 8.71
N THR A 5 9.76 -28.55 9.59
CA THR A 5 9.06 -27.72 10.58
C THR A 5 8.35 -26.54 9.92
N VAL A 6 9.05 -25.82 9.02
CA VAL A 6 8.49 -24.65 8.34
C VAL A 6 7.31 -25.05 7.43
N SER A 7 7.38 -26.18 6.72
CA SER A 7 6.30 -26.61 5.83
C SER A 7 5.00 -26.99 6.55
N LYS A 8 5.04 -27.19 7.86
CA LYS A 8 3.88 -27.50 8.72
C LYS A 8 3.28 -26.24 9.38
N MET A 9 3.90 -25.08 9.19
CA MET A 9 3.34 -23.85 9.72
C MET A 9 2.11 -23.44 8.91
N HIS A 10 0.99 -23.24 9.58
CA HIS A 10 -0.26 -22.85 9.00
C HIS A 10 -0.78 -21.58 9.66
N ARG A 11 -1.66 -20.89 8.96
CA ARG A 11 -2.37 -19.75 9.52
C ARG A 11 -3.10 -20.19 10.81
N PRO A 12 -2.91 -19.47 11.93
CA PRO A 12 -3.63 -19.78 13.17
C PRO A 12 -5.15 -19.67 12.98
N ALA A 13 -5.91 -20.52 13.69
CA ALA A 13 -7.35 -20.35 13.80
C ALA A 13 -7.68 -19.04 14.52
N GLY A 14 -8.76 -18.35 14.13
CA GLY A 14 -9.21 -17.12 14.78
C GLY A 14 -8.41 -15.86 14.43
N MET A 15 -7.61 -15.88 13.36
CA MET A 15 -6.98 -14.65 12.86
C MET A 15 -8.03 -13.58 12.57
N PRO A 16 -7.88 -12.35 13.08
CA PRO A 16 -8.90 -11.30 13.01
C PRO A 16 -9.06 -10.67 11.62
N PHE A 17 -8.15 -10.93 10.69
CA PHE A 17 -8.20 -10.46 9.29
C PHE A 17 -7.58 -11.50 8.34
N ARG A 18 -7.78 -11.32 7.05
CA ARG A 18 -7.20 -12.15 6.00
C ARG A 18 -6.68 -11.26 4.86
N CYS A 19 -5.40 -11.41 4.52
CA CYS A 19 -4.83 -10.78 3.32
C CYS A 19 -5.38 -11.50 2.08
N ASN A 20 -5.92 -10.75 1.12
CA ASN A 20 -6.48 -11.29 -0.12
C ASN A 20 -5.37 -11.52 -1.16
N LYS A 21 -4.50 -10.53 -1.33
CA LYS A 21 -3.39 -10.54 -2.30
C LYS A 21 -2.25 -9.63 -1.82
N ILE A 22 -1.09 -9.76 -2.45
CA ILE A 22 -0.08 -8.72 -2.42
C ILE A 22 -0.61 -7.61 -3.34
N GLY A 23 -0.86 -6.41 -2.81
CA GLY A 23 -1.49 -5.33 -3.54
C GLY A 23 -0.55 -4.66 -4.53
N HIS A 24 0.58 -4.15 -4.05
CA HIS A 24 1.58 -3.50 -4.89
C HIS A 24 2.99 -3.65 -4.31
N VAL A 25 3.98 -3.37 -5.15
CA VAL A 25 5.39 -3.29 -4.78
C VAL A 25 5.90 -1.90 -5.12
N ALA A 26 6.62 -1.26 -4.19
CA ALA A 26 7.30 0.00 -4.45
C ALA A 26 8.82 -0.23 -4.53
N LEU A 27 9.42 0.22 -5.61
CA LEU A 27 10.81 0.01 -5.93
C LEU A 27 11.56 1.35 -5.97
N TYR A 28 12.67 1.43 -5.29
CA TYR A 28 13.65 2.47 -5.55
C TYR A 28 14.44 2.15 -6.82
N VAL A 29 14.42 3.06 -7.78
CA VAL A 29 15.12 2.91 -9.07
C VAL A 29 16.07 4.07 -9.31
N LYS A 30 17.18 3.78 -9.99
CA LYS A 30 18.18 4.82 -10.29
C LYS A 30 17.67 5.87 -11.27
N ASP A 31 16.84 5.46 -12.22
CA ASP A 31 16.23 6.33 -13.23
C ASP A 31 14.77 5.92 -13.43
N PRO A 32 13.79 6.65 -12.83
CA PRO A 32 12.38 6.36 -12.99
C PRO A 32 11.91 6.38 -14.45
N PHE A 33 12.46 7.23 -15.31
CA PHE A 33 12.09 7.27 -16.73
C PHE A 33 12.53 6.00 -17.48
N ALA A 34 13.79 5.60 -17.32
CA ALA A 34 14.31 4.39 -17.94
C ALA A 34 13.58 3.13 -17.44
N SER A 35 13.28 3.05 -16.13
CA SER A 35 12.50 1.95 -15.56
C SER A 35 11.06 1.95 -16.06
N THR A 36 10.41 3.12 -16.16
CA THR A 36 9.06 3.23 -16.74
C THR A 36 9.05 2.69 -18.17
N LYS A 37 10.02 3.09 -19.00
CA LYS A 37 10.13 2.59 -20.37
C LYS A 37 10.24 1.06 -20.41
N PHE A 38 11.05 0.47 -19.53
CA PHE A 38 11.16 -0.99 -19.42
C PHE A 38 9.80 -1.62 -19.05
N TYR A 39 9.13 -1.12 -17.99
CA TYR A 39 7.87 -1.69 -17.56
C TYR A 39 6.75 -1.51 -18.58
N THR A 40 6.75 -0.43 -19.36
CA THR A 40 5.73 -0.23 -20.40
C THR A 40 6.04 -1.00 -21.68
N GLU A 41 7.26 -0.91 -22.22
CA GLU A 41 7.62 -1.47 -23.53
C GLU A 41 7.96 -2.96 -23.46
N VAL A 42 8.54 -3.44 -22.35
CA VAL A 42 8.99 -4.83 -22.20
C VAL A 42 7.96 -5.65 -21.42
N MET A 43 7.43 -5.09 -20.31
CA MET A 43 6.50 -5.81 -19.43
C MET A 43 5.03 -5.58 -19.78
N GLY A 44 4.72 -4.64 -20.67
CA GLY A 44 3.37 -4.35 -21.11
C GLY A 44 2.48 -3.65 -20.06
N PHE A 45 3.07 -2.98 -19.08
CA PHE A 45 2.33 -2.23 -18.07
C PHE A 45 1.82 -0.90 -18.64
N SER A 46 0.77 -0.38 -18.04
CA SER A 46 0.27 0.96 -18.33
C SER A 46 0.64 1.91 -17.20
N VAL A 47 1.02 3.14 -17.53
CA VAL A 47 1.17 4.21 -16.55
C VAL A 47 -0.23 4.62 -16.09
N SER A 48 -0.49 4.60 -14.80
CA SER A 48 -1.70 5.16 -14.20
C SER A 48 -1.49 6.62 -13.83
N ASP A 49 -0.30 6.90 -13.25
CA ASP A 49 -0.01 8.26 -12.80
C ASP A 49 1.51 8.50 -12.74
N ALA A 50 1.92 9.78 -12.80
CA ALA A 50 3.33 10.16 -12.70
C ALA A 50 3.45 11.54 -12.04
N TYR A 51 4.38 11.67 -11.11
CA TYR A 51 4.63 12.89 -10.35
C TYR A 51 6.07 13.34 -10.50
N ASP A 52 6.23 14.63 -10.74
CA ASP A 52 7.54 15.25 -10.80
C ASP A 52 8.13 15.51 -9.40
N SER A 53 9.33 16.09 -9.37
CA SER A 53 10.05 16.38 -8.14
C SER A 53 9.38 17.42 -7.23
N ASN A 54 8.40 18.20 -7.74
CA ASN A 54 7.67 19.18 -6.94
C ASN A 54 6.63 18.48 -6.04
N MET A 55 6.08 17.34 -6.48
CA MET A 55 5.11 16.58 -5.73
C MET A 55 5.75 15.45 -4.89
N MET A 56 6.75 14.78 -5.45
CA MET A 56 7.47 13.66 -4.82
C MET A 56 8.97 13.81 -5.09
N PRO A 57 9.84 13.89 -4.06
CA PRO A 57 11.27 14.06 -4.25
C PRO A 57 11.87 13.07 -5.26
N GLY A 58 12.45 13.59 -6.33
CA GLY A 58 13.03 12.80 -7.40
C GLY A 58 12.05 12.21 -8.42
N GLY A 59 10.74 12.44 -8.24
CA GLY A 59 9.68 11.89 -9.08
C GLY A 59 9.26 10.47 -8.71
N THR A 60 8.03 10.13 -9.07
CA THR A 60 7.44 8.80 -8.84
C THR A 60 6.53 8.46 -9.99
N VAL A 61 6.52 7.18 -10.41
CA VAL A 61 5.63 6.67 -11.45
C VAL A 61 4.84 5.49 -10.92
N PHE A 62 3.55 5.47 -11.16
CA PHE A 62 2.64 4.39 -10.80
C PHE A 62 2.24 3.60 -12.03
N LEU A 63 2.44 2.28 -11.97
CA LEU A 63 2.25 1.36 -13.09
C LEU A 63 1.27 0.26 -12.72
N ARG A 64 0.40 -0.08 -13.65
CA ARG A 64 -0.59 -1.14 -13.47
C ARG A 64 -0.53 -2.19 -14.58
N CYS A 65 -0.84 -3.43 -14.21
CA CYS A 65 -1.10 -4.54 -15.13
C CYS A 65 -2.50 -5.14 -14.91
N SER A 66 -3.31 -4.52 -14.03
CA SER A 66 -4.67 -4.94 -13.67
C SER A 66 -5.59 -3.71 -13.58
N ALA A 67 -6.79 -3.88 -13.04
CA ALA A 67 -7.74 -2.79 -12.77
C ALA A 67 -7.34 -1.92 -11.55
N ASP A 68 -6.45 -2.41 -10.68
CA ASP A 68 -5.95 -1.62 -9.56
C ASP A 68 -5.22 -0.38 -10.07
N HIS A 69 -5.24 0.70 -9.30
CA HIS A 69 -4.54 1.94 -9.65
C HIS A 69 -3.06 1.67 -9.95
N HIS A 70 -2.40 0.85 -9.15
CA HIS A 70 -1.02 0.41 -9.41
C HIS A 70 -0.72 -0.94 -8.77
N GLY A 71 0.08 -1.73 -9.43
CA GLY A 71 0.73 -2.93 -8.91
C GLY A 71 2.22 -2.69 -8.65
N VAL A 72 2.81 -1.67 -9.32
CA VAL A 72 4.20 -1.26 -9.15
C VAL A 72 4.27 0.26 -9.01
N ALA A 73 5.01 0.74 -8.02
CA ALA A 73 5.41 2.15 -7.91
C ALA A 73 6.93 2.26 -8.07
N LEU A 74 7.39 3.18 -8.90
CA LEU A 74 8.81 3.46 -9.12
C LEU A 74 9.16 4.79 -8.45
N LEU A 75 10.04 4.74 -7.47
CA LEU A 75 10.53 5.90 -6.74
C LEU A 75 12.00 6.16 -7.06
N LYS A 76 12.38 7.41 -7.20
CA LYS A 76 13.80 7.77 -7.35
C LYS A 76 14.59 7.30 -6.12
N LEU A 77 15.65 6.52 -6.36
CA LEU A 77 16.57 6.14 -5.30
C LEU A 77 17.19 7.40 -4.68
N PRO A 78 17.08 7.62 -3.37
CA PRO A 78 17.72 8.75 -2.71
C PRO A 78 19.22 8.73 -2.89
N GLU A 79 19.83 9.92 -2.99
CA GLU A 79 21.27 10.06 -3.12
C GLU A 79 22.01 9.44 -1.92
N GLY A 80 23.09 8.71 -2.17
CA GLY A 80 23.88 8.05 -1.13
C GLY A 80 23.32 6.72 -0.63
N GLN A 81 22.14 6.30 -1.09
CA GLN A 81 21.62 4.98 -0.73
C GLN A 81 22.22 3.87 -1.61
N PRO A 82 22.53 2.69 -1.02
CA PRO A 82 23.06 1.58 -1.79
C PRO A 82 21.97 0.96 -2.69
N ALA A 83 22.36 0.58 -3.90
CA ALA A 83 21.42 0.03 -4.89
C ALA A 83 20.75 -1.30 -4.47
N HIS A 84 21.33 -2.03 -3.50
CA HIS A 84 20.73 -3.25 -2.97
C HIS A 84 19.64 -3.00 -1.91
N GLY A 85 19.40 -1.73 -1.52
CA GLY A 85 18.24 -1.29 -0.73
C GLY A 85 17.07 -0.84 -1.62
N ALA A 86 16.90 -1.45 -2.80
CA ALA A 86 15.94 -1.00 -3.80
C ALA A 86 14.47 -1.38 -3.49
N PHE A 87 14.23 -2.24 -2.51
CA PHE A 87 12.88 -2.57 -2.04
C PHE A 87 12.37 -1.47 -1.10
N HIS A 88 11.19 -0.93 -1.37
CA HIS A 88 10.60 0.11 -0.53
C HIS A 88 9.60 -0.48 0.47
N HIS A 89 8.56 -1.13 0.01
CA HIS A 89 7.60 -1.84 0.86
C HIS A 89 6.78 -2.86 0.06
N MET A 90 6.07 -3.73 0.78
CA MET A 90 5.10 -4.67 0.25
C MET A 90 3.74 -4.41 0.89
N ALA A 91 2.70 -4.27 0.08
CA ALA A 91 1.36 -3.95 0.52
C ALA A 91 0.39 -5.13 0.32
N PHE A 92 -0.43 -5.40 1.34
CA PHE A 92 -1.40 -6.48 1.37
C PHE A 92 -2.81 -5.91 1.48
N GLU A 93 -3.66 -6.23 0.51
CA GLU A 93 -5.06 -5.84 0.54
C GLU A 93 -5.88 -6.72 1.49
N VAL A 94 -6.77 -6.08 2.26
CA VAL A 94 -7.83 -6.75 3.01
C VAL A 94 -9.20 -6.37 2.45
N SER A 95 -10.23 -7.17 2.76
CA SER A 95 -11.55 -7.03 2.12
C SER A 95 -12.40 -5.90 2.70
N THR A 96 -12.17 -5.51 3.95
CA THR A 96 -13.00 -4.54 4.68
C THR A 96 -12.17 -3.60 5.53
N LEU A 97 -12.70 -2.40 5.80
CA LEU A 97 -12.10 -1.46 6.73
C LEU A 97 -12.01 -2.02 8.16
N ASP A 98 -13.00 -2.83 8.58
CA ASP A 98 -12.96 -3.53 9.86
C ASP A 98 -11.72 -4.42 9.99
N GLU A 99 -11.26 -5.04 8.89
CA GLU A 99 -10.04 -5.86 8.90
C GLU A 99 -8.79 -5.00 9.07
N VAL A 100 -8.73 -3.78 8.52
CA VAL A 100 -7.63 -2.83 8.79
C VAL A 100 -7.58 -2.49 10.28
N LEU A 101 -8.73 -2.15 10.87
CA LEU A 101 -8.82 -1.84 12.29
C LEU A 101 -8.44 -3.02 13.18
N ARG A 102 -8.89 -4.24 12.84
CA ARG A 102 -8.49 -5.47 13.56
C ARG A 102 -7.00 -5.79 13.36
N ALA A 103 -6.45 -5.54 12.18
CA ALA A 103 -5.03 -5.70 11.92
C ALA A 103 -4.20 -4.74 12.78
N ARG A 104 -4.62 -3.47 12.92
CA ARG A 104 -4.01 -2.49 13.83
C ARG A 104 -3.91 -3.03 15.26
N GLU A 105 -5.03 -3.48 15.82
CA GLU A 105 -5.07 -4.00 17.17
C GLU A 105 -4.25 -5.30 17.31
N HIS A 106 -4.26 -6.15 16.29
CA HIS A 106 -3.47 -7.36 16.25
C HIS A 106 -1.95 -7.05 16.28
N LEU A 107 -1.49 -6.10 15.46
CA LEU A 107 -0.09 -5.66 15.47
C LEU A 107 0.32 -5.08 16.83
N ARG A 108 -0.53 -4.21 17.42
CA ARG A 108 -0.31 -3.66 18.77
C ARG A 108 -0.19 -4.75 19.82
N LYS A 109 -1.07 -5.76 19.82
CA LYS A 109 -1.04 -6.90 20.71
C LYS A 109 0.26 -7.72 20.59
N HIS A 110 0.83 -7.78 19.41
CA HIS A 110 2.11 -8.47 19.15
C HIS A 110 3.33 -7.55 19.28
N ASN A 111 3.15 -6.32 19.80
CA ASN A 111 4.21 -5.32 19.96
C ASN A 111 4.94 -4.98 18.66
N VAL A 112 4.25 -5.04 17.52
CA VAL A 112 4.78 -4.60 16.23
C VAL A 112 4.65 -3.09 16.12
N PRO A 113 5.75 -2.32 15.94
CA PRO A 113 5.67 -0.88 15.80
C PRO A 113 4.95 -0.48 14.50
N ILE A 114 3.87 0.27 14.64
CA ILE A 114 3.18 0.91 13.51
C ILE A 114 3.79 2.32 13.35
N HIS A 115 4.32 2.63 12.18
CA HIS A 115 4.96 3.92 11.91
C HIS A 115 4.09 4.86 11.04
N PHE A 116 3.01 4.35 10.48
CA PHE A 116 1.96 5.14 9.83
C PHE A 116 0.62 4.43 9.96
N GLU A 117 -0.43 5.22 10.16
CA GLU A 117 -1.82 4.81 9.97
C GLU A 117 -2.60 5.99 9.39
N GLY A 118 -3.55 5.71 8.46
CA GLY A 118 -4.34 6.76 7.83
C GLY A 118 -4.65 6.51 6.36
N ARG A 119 -4.72 7.59 5.57
CA ARG A 119 -4.94 7.54 4.13
C ARG A 119 -3.74 8.10 3.36
N ARG A 120 -3.17 7.30 2.46
CA ARG A 120 -2.19 7.78 1.48
C ARG A 120 -2.90 8.54 0.35
N ARG A 121 -2.17 9.44 -0.33
CA ARG A 121 -2.77 10.27 -1.39
C ARG A 121 -2.99 9.49 -2.68
N ALA A 122 -1.96 8.83 -3.19
CA ALA A 122 -2.05 8.08 -4.44
C ALA A 122 -2.85 6.78 -4.24
N GLY A 123 -4.00 6.67 -4.90
CA GLY A 123 -4.92 5.54 -4.76
C GLY A 123 -5.83 5.60 -3.53
N CYS A 124 -5.67 6.61 -2.65
CA CYS A 124 -6.56 6.94 -1.53
C CYS A 124 -6.88 5.79 -0.56
N GLN A 125 -6.08 4.71 -0.55
CA GLN A 125 -6.30 3.57 0.36
C GLN A 125 -6.13 3.96 1.83
N LEU A 126 -6.95 3.37 2.70
CA LEU A 126 -6.76 3.42 4.14
C LEU A 126 -5.81 2.31 4.56
N ALA A 127 -4.73 2.67 5.24
CA ALA A 127 -3.60 1.78 5.47
C ALA A 127 -3.00 1.88 6.87
N ILE A 128 -2.33 0.81 7.27
CA ILE A 128 -1.38 0.75 8.37
C ILE A 128 -0.03 0.26 7.85
N GLU A 129 1.05 0.94 8.22
CA GLU A 129 2.41 0.59 7.80
C GLU A 129 3.25 0.22 9.02
N PHE A 130 4.03 -0.83 8.88
CA PHE A 130 4.84 -1.42 9.95
C PHE A 130 6.05 -2.13 9.37
N THR A 131 6.95 -2.62 10.22
CA THR A 131 8.12 -3.40 9.77
C THR A 131 8.04 -4.83 10.26
N ASP A 132 8.59 -5.74 9.46
CA ASP A 132 8.86 -7.11 9.88
C ASP A 132 10.13 -7.18 10.78
N PRO A 133 10.48 -8.37 11.36
CA PRO A 133 11.67 -8.52 12.21
C PRO A 133 13.01 -8.22 11.50
N ASP A 134 13.05 -8.26 10.18
CA ASP A 134 14.24 -7.98 9.36
C ASP A 134 14.29 -6.51 8.90
N GLY A 135 13.27 -5.72 9.24
CA GLY A 135 13.17 -4.30 8.90
C GLY A 135 12.57 -4.01 7.53
N HIS A 136 11.92 -4.99 6.87
CA HIS A 136 11.20 -4.73 5.63
C HIS A 136 9.90 -3.98 5.93
N ASN A 137 9.64 -2.90 5.22
CA ASN A 137 8.39 -2.18 5.35
C ASN A 137 7.24 -2.97 4.74
N LEU A 138 6.18 -3.12 5.51
CA LEU A 138 4.94 -3.79 5.13
C LEU A 138 3.76 -2.84 5.29
N GLU A 139 2.74 -3.04 4.49
CA GLU A 139 1.50 -2.28 4.53
C GLU A 139 0.31 -3.25 4.50
N ILE A 140 -0.69 -3.01 5.33
CA ILE A 140 -2.03 -3.61 5.21
C ILE A 140 -2.98 -2.47 4.87
N TYR A 141 -3.74 -2.63 3.78
CA TYR A 141 -4.64 -1.59 3.31
C TYR A 141 -5.99 -2.11 2.84
N TRP A 142 -6.94 -1.20 2.77
CA TRP A 142 -8.27 -1.39 2.21
C TRP A 142 -8.61 -0.25 1.25
N ASP A 143 -9.37 -0.59 0.18
CA ASP A 143 -10.01 0.33 -0.76
C ASP A 143 -9.03 1.24 -1.53
N ILE A 144 -8.15 0.61 -2.33
CA ILE A 144 -7.36 1.36 -3.31
C ILE A 144 -8.21 1.71 -4.53
N ASP A 145 -8.11 2.94 -5.04
CA ASP A 145 -8.80 3.38 -6.25
C ASP A 145 -8.64 2.37 -7.40
N GLN A 146 -9.75 1.98 -7.99
CA GLN A 146 -9.79 1.06 -9.12
C GLN A 146 -9.80 1.82 -10.43
N VAL A 147 -8.84 1.52 -11.29
CA VAL A 147 -8.80 2.06 -12.66
C VAL A 147 -9.52 1.08 -13.58
N GLY A 148 -10.74 1.42 -13.99
CA GLY A 148 -11.55 0.61 -14.88
C GLY A 148 -10.99 0.52 -16.30
N THR A 149 -11.76 -0.09 -17.19
CA THR A 149 -11.40 -0.25 -18.62
C THR A 149 -11.36 1.08 -19.37
N ASP A 150 -12.00 2.13 -18.84
CA ASP A 150 -11.97 3.50 -19.37
C ASP A 150 -10.67 4.25 -19.05
N GLY A 151 -9.81 3.69 -18.23
CA GLY A 151 -8.53 4.25 -17.86
C GLY A 151 -8.59 5.48 -16.95
N ARG A 152 -9.74 5.80 -16.36
CA ARG A 152 -9.89 6.95 -15.46
C ARG A 152 -9.16 6.71 -14.15
N VAL A 153 -8.35 7.69 -13.76
CA VAL A 153 -7.74 7.79 -12.43
C VAL A 153 -8.36 8.97 -11.68
N ARG A 154 -8.33 8.94 -10.35
CA ARG A 154 -8.75 10.06 -9.52
C ARG A 154 -7.83 11.25 -9.76
N PRO A 155 -8.36 12.46 -10.05
CA PRO A 155 -7.54 13.66 -10.19
C PRO A 155 -6.80 13.99 -8.88
N ALA A 156 -5.58 14.50 -8.99
CA ALA A 156 -4.73 14.77 -7.82
C ALA A 156 -5.33 15.80 -6.84
N GLU A 157 -6.15 16.72 -7.34
CA GLU A 157 -6.89 17.70 -6.55
C GLU A 157 -7.99 17.10 -5.67
N GLU A 158 -8.44 15.89 -5.98
CA GLU A 158 -9.42 15.14 -5.18
C GLU A 158 -8.77 14.26 -4.11
N TRP A 159 -7.45 14.19 -4.08
CA TRP A 159 -6.75 13.39 -3.10
C TRP A 159 -6.77 14.05 -1.72
N LYS A 160 -7.12 13.25 -0.73
CA LYS A 160 -7.07 13.65 0.67
C LYS A 160 -6.16 12.71 1.45
N GLY A 161 -5.04 13.23 1.94
CA GLY A 161 -4.22 12.53 2.92
C GLY A 161 -4.83 12.63 4.32
N ALA A 162 -4.64 11.61 5.14
CA ALA A 162 -4.98 11.64 6.57
C ALA A 162 -3.89 10.89 7.35
N THR A 163 -3.57 11.37 8.54
CA THR A 163 -2.51 10.85 9.40
C THR A 163 -3.03 10.01 10.57
N SER A 164 -4.31 9.64 10.54
CA SER A 164 -4.92 8.63 11.40
C SER A 164 -6.07 7.96 10.66
N LEU A 165 -6.42 6.73 11.03
CA LEU A 165 -7.57 6.01 10.48
C LEU A 165 -8.87 6.75 10.83
N GLU A 166 -8.98 7.30 12.03
CA GLU A 166 -10.15 8.06 12.48
C GLU A 166 -10.37 9.32 11.62
N ALA A 167 -9.31 10.06 11.31
CA ALA A 167 -9.39 11.24 10.44
C ALA A 167 -9.75 10.83 8.99
N ALA A 168 -9.22 9.71 8.50
CA ALA A 168 -9.54 9.18 7.18
C ALA A 168 -11.01 8.74 7.08
N ILE A 169 -11.55 8.12 8.12
CA ILE A 169 -12.95 7.69 8.22
C ILE A 169 -13.88 8.90 8.30
N ALA A 170 -13.51 9.93 9.07
CA ALA A 170 -14.33 11.14 9.26
C ALA A 170 -14.42 12.03 8.01
N ASP A 171 -13.40 12.02 7.14
CA ASP A 171 -13.38 12.81 5.91
C ASP A 171 -13.02 11.92 4.69
N PRO A 172 -13.96 11.09 4.19
CA PRO A 172 -13.70 10.22 3.04
C PRO A 172 -13.49 11.01 1.74
N VAL A 173 -12.84 10.37 0.77
CA VAL A 173 -12.81 10.86 -0.61
C VAL A 173 -14.11 10.48 -1.33
N VAL A 174 -14.43 11.18 -2.40
CA VAL A 174 -15.63 10.89 -3.20
C VAL A 174 -15.60 9.44 -3.68
N GLY A 175 -16.71 8.73 -3.46
CA GLY A 175 -16.85 7.32 -3.85
C GLY A 175 -16.30 6.29 -2.86
N GLN A 176 -15.60 6.71 -1.79
CA GLN A 176 -15.16 5.84 -0.72
C GLN A 176 -16.24 5.76 0.37
N ASP A 177 -16.64 4.54 0.75
CA ASP A 177 -17.58 4.31 1.86
C ASP A 177 -16.85 3.67 3.05
N PRO A 178 -16.32 4.48 3.99
CA PRO A 178 -15.58 3.99 5.14
C PRO A 178 -16.50 3.54 6.29
N THR A 179 -17.61 2.91 5.97
CA THR A 179 -18.53 2.37 6.99
C THR A 179 -17.86 1.24 7.76
N VAL A 180 -17.68 1.45 9.06
CA VAL A 180 -17.19 0.43 10.00
C VAL A 180 -18.40 -0.38 10.48
N GLN A 181 -18.41 -1.67 10.21
CA GLN A 181 -19.49 -2.58 10.57
C GLN A 181 -19.50 -2.86 12.09
N ASP A 182 -18.31 -3.09 12.64
CA ASP A 182 -18.12 -3.28 14.07
C ASP A 182 -17.63 -2.00 14.75
N ARG A 183 -18.57 -1.20 15.24
CA ARG A 183 -18.26 0.09 15.90
C ARG A 183 -17.41 -0.02 17.17
N SER A 184 -17.25 -1.21 17.74
CA SER A 184 -16.38 -1.40 18.89
C SER A 184 -14.91 -1.15 18.54
N LEU A 185 -14.53 -1.34 17.27
CA LEU A 185 -13.18 -1.12 16.73
C LEU A 185 -12.74 0.37 16.69
N LEU A 186 -13.69 1.31 16.82
CA LEU A 186 -13.42 2.75 16.87
C LEU A 186 -13.11 3.28 18.27
N ARG A 187 -13.11 2.41 19.29
CA ARG A 187 -12.94 2.80 20.70
C ARG A 187 -11.56 2.47 21.25
N GLY A 188 -10.61 2.11 20.38
CA GLY A 188 -9.24 1.74 20.71
C GLY A 188 -8.29 2.93 20.81
#